data_d23887fc15a55a8ded384530b07fffbe
#
_entry.id   d23887fc15a55a8ded384530b07fffbe
#
_cell.length_a   1.000
_cell.length_b   1.000
_cell.length_c   1.000
_cell.angle_alpha   90.00
_cell.angle_beta   90.00
_cell.angle_gamma   90.00
#
_symmetry.space_group_name_H-M   'P 1'
#
loop_
_entity.id
_entity.type
_entity.pdbx_description
1 polymer ?
#
loop_
_entity_poly.entity_id
_entity_poly.type
_entity_poly.pdbx_seq_one_letter_code
_entity_poly.pdbx_strand_id
1 'polypeptide(L)'
;MQEKIHKHRMDFYYQSLVIYLLFFAAYVLIRGTVGESFKALYNDPIFYILILFIIIFLFLVVLNIIRSPMIILKGDRITFRNRFGERDVLFSDILSVKIGRRRKREEEMTYRIIKLKLKNRRKQLRIRANDFERGGELINEFLKIKQQSQGEKS
;
A
#
# COMPACT_ATOMS: atom_id res chain seq x y z
N MET A 1 -9.86 20.07 15.35
CA MET A 1 -8.81 19.06 15.07
C MET A 1 -8.43 19.12 13.61
N GLN A 2 -7.14 19.22 13.29
CA GLN A 2 -6.68 19.23 11.89
C GLN A 2 -6.95 17.87 11.25
N GLU A 3 -7.49 17.89 10.03
CA GLU A 3 -7.69 16.70 9.22
C GLU A 3 -6.34 16.09 8.85
N LYS A 4 -6.11 14.82 9.23
CA LYS A 4 -4.85 14.11 8.93
C LYS A 4 -5.09 13.07 7.86
N ILE A 5 -4.38 13.22 6.74
CA ILE A 5 -4.47 12.35 5.58
C ILE A 5 -3.28 11.40 5.55
N HIS A 6 -3.55 10.10 5.53
CA HIS A 6 -2.55 9.05 5.38
C HIS A 6 -2.75 8.34 4.04
N LYS A 7 -1.82 8.56 3.11
CA LYS A 7 -1.82 7.93 1.79
C LYS A 7 -1.13 6.58 1.82
N HIS A 8 -1.52 5.68 0.95
CA HIS A 8 -0.85 4.40 0.75
C HIS A 8 0.51 4.59 0.08
N ARG A 9 1.54 3.88 0.57
CA ARG A 9 2.89 3.92 0.00
C ARG A 9 2.95 3.10 -1.27
N MET A 10 3.43 3.73 -2.34
CA MET A 10 3.57 3.10 -3.66
C MET A 10 5.02 2.92 -4.09
N ASP A 11 5.97 3.33 -3.25
CA ASP A 11 7.39 3.39 -3.57
C ASP A 11 7.94 2.09 -4.16
N PHE A 12 7.52 0.95 -3.59
CA PHE A 12 7.97 -0.37 -4.04
C PHE A 12 7.62 -0.67 -5.50
N TYR A 13 6.41 -0.33 -5.93
CA TYR A 13 5.96 -0.61 -7.30
C TYR A 13 6.68 0.27 -8.32
N TYR A 14 6.91 1.55 -7.99
CA TYR A 14 7.67 2.45 -8.85
C TYR A 14 9.13 2.04 -8.95
N GLN A 15 9.77 1.68 -7.83
CA GLN A 15 11.15 1.21 -7.82
C GLN A 15 11.32 -0.05 -8.67
N SER A 16 10.41 -1.02 -8.54
CA SER A 16 10.43 -2.24 -9.33
C SER A 16 10.29 -1.94 -10.82
N LEU A 17 9.36 -1.07 -11.21
CA LEU A 17 9.16 -0.68 -12.60
C LEU A 17 10.41 -0.02 -13.19
N VAL A 18 11.05 0.91 -12.45
CA VAL A 18 12.29 1.57 -12.89
C VAL A 18 13.41 0.57 -13.09
N ILE A 19 13.58 -0.39 -12.16
CA ILE A 19 14.60 -1.45 -12.28
C ILE A 19 14.36 -2.27 -13.56
N TYR A 20 13.14 -2.71 -13.82
CA TYR A 20 12.82 -3.47 -15.03
C TYR A 20 13.05 -2.66 -16.32
N LEU A 21 12.72 -1.37 -16.32
CA LEU A 21 13.00 -0.50 -17.46
C LEU A 21 14.50 -0.34 -17.71
N LEU A 22 15.30 -0.22 -16.65
CA LEU A 22 16.76 -0.14 -16.77
C LEU A 22 17.35 -1.45 -17.33
N PHE A 23 16.88 -2.61 -16.83
CA PHE A 23 17.29 -3.91 -17.38
C PHE A 23 16.90 -4.06 -18.86
N PHE A 24 15.70 -3.65 -19.23
CA PHE A 24 15.25 -3.68 -20.62
C PHE A 24 16.11 -2.78 -21.52
N ALA A 25 16.39 -1.54 -21.08
CA ALA A 25 17.25 -0.61 -21.81
C ALA A 25 18.67 -1.17 -21.98
N ALA A 26 19.25 -1.71 -20.92
CA ALA A 26 20.58 -2.34 -20.96
C ALA A 26 20.58 -3.55 -21.93
N TYR A 27 19.56 -4.40 -21.88
CA TYR A 27 19.42 -5.52 -22.81
C TYR A 27 19.34 -5.07 -24.28
N VAL A 28 18.52 -4.05 -24.58
CA VAL A 28 18.38 -3.49 -25.93
C VAL A 28 19.71 -2.89 -26.42
N LEU A 29 20.41 -2.17 -25.54
CA LEU A 29 21.72 -1.57 -25.89
C LEU A 29 22.77 -2.66 -26.18
N ILE A 30 22.89 -3.67 -25.31
CA ILE A 30 23.87 -4.75 -25.49
C ILE A 30 23.58 -5.53 -26.78
N ARG A 31 22.34 -5.92 -26.99
CA ARG A 31 21.95 -6.71 -28.19
C ARG A 31 21.95 -5.87 -29.46
N GLY A 32 21.56 -4.60 -29.40
CA GLY A 32 21.56 -3.68 -30.54
C GLY A 32 22.96 -3.28 -31.00
N THR A 33 23.96 -3.24 -30.08
CA THR A 33 25.35 -2.91 -30.41
C THR A 33 26.19 -4.13 -30.82
N VAL A 34 25.89 -5.32 -30.26
CA VAL A 34 26.62 -6.57 -30.56
C VAL A 34 26.01 -7.31 -31.76
N GLY A 35 24.72 -7.14 -32.02
CA GLY A 35 24.06 -7.71 -33.20
C GLY A 35 23.99 -6.69 -34.32
N GLU A 36 24.65 -6.94 -35.44
CA GLU A 36 24.77 -6.05 -36.61
C GLU A 36 23.46 -5.51 -37.23
N SER A 37 22.31 -5.84 -36.62
CA SER A 37 21.03 -5.26 -37.02
C SER A 37 19.94 -5.47 -35.97
N PHE A 38 19.07 -4.47 -35.82
CA PHE A 38 17.85 -4.53 -35.00
C PHE A 38 16.94 -5.74 -35.32
N LYS A 39 17.10 -6.38 -36.47
CA LYS A 39 16.37 -7.61 -36.84
C LYS A 39 16.65 -8.78 -35.90
N ALA A 40 17.85 -8.88 -35.33
CA ALA A 40 18.21 -9.91 -34.37
C ALA A 40 17.41 -9.76 -33.05
N LEU A 41 17.05 -8.52 -32.69
CA LEU A 41 16.30 -8.21 -31.49
C LEU A 41 14.84 -8.72 -31.59
N TYR A 42 14.20 -8.54 -32.73
CA TYR A 42 12.82 -8.98 -32.95
C TYR A 42 12.66 -10.50 -33.05
N ASN A 43 13.72 -11.23 -33.33
CA ASN A 43 13.71 -12.68 -33.35
C ASN A 43 14.10 -13.31 -31.99
N ASP A 44 14.42 -12.50 -30.99
CA ASP A 44 14.85 -12.99 -29.68
C ASP A 44 13.64 -13.17 -28.76
N PRO A 45 13.33 -14.40 -28.31
CA PRO A 45 12.20 -14.64 -27.40
C PRO A 45 12.34 -13.91 -26.05
N ILE A 46 13.58 -13.62 -25.60
CA ILE A 46 13.86 -12.91 -24.36
C ILE A 46 13.32 -11.48 -24.44
N PHE A 47 13.41 -10.84 -25.62
CA PHE A 47 12.86 -9.50 -25.84
C PHE A 47 11.36 -9.43 -25.56
N TYR A 48 10.59 -10.40 -26.05
CA TYR A 48 9.14 -10.48 -25.83
C TYR A 48 8.79 -10.78 -24.39
N ILE A 49 9.57 -11.62 -23.71
CA ILE A 49 9.39 -11.93 -22.29
C ILE A 49 9.59 -10.66 -21.45
N LEU A 50 10.64 -9.88 -21.72
CA LEU A 50 10.88 -8.62 -21.01
C LEU A 50 9.76 -7.59 -21.24
N ILE A 51 9.28 -7.44 -22.46
CA ILE A 51 8.12 -6.59 -22.77
C ILE A 51 6.89 -7.05 -22.00
N LEU A 52 6.61 -8.36 -21.99
CA LEU A 52 5.48 -8.92 -21.26
C LEU A 52 5.56 -8.59 -19.76
N PHE A 53 6.73 -8.71 -19.14
CA PHE A 53 6.92 -8.34 -17.75
C PHE A 53 6.67 -6.84 -17.50
N ILE A 54 7.16 -5.97 -18.37
CA ILE A 54 6.94 -4.52 -18.26
C ILE A 54 5.44 -4.22 -18.32
N ILE A 55 4.71 -4.83 -19.26
CA ILE A 55 3.26 -4.66 -19.39
C ILE A 55 2.53 -5.11 -18.12
N ILE A 56 2.90 -6.29 -17.58
CA ILE A 56 2.31 -6.82 -16.35
C ILE A 56 2.57 -5.86 -15.18
N PHE A 57 3.80 -5.37 -15.01
CA PHE A 57 4.14 -4.43 -13.94
C PHE A 57 3.40 -3.10 -14.10
N LEU A 58 3.33 -2.56 -15.31
CA LEU A 58 2.56 -1.34 -15.60
C LEU A 58 1.09 -1.52 -15.21
N PHE A 59 0.50 -2.65 -15.57
CA PHE A 59 -0.87 -2.99 -15.21
C PHE A 59 -1.05 -3.08 -13.69
N LEU A 60 -0.10 -3.70 -12.97
CA LEU A 60 -0.12 -3.76 -11.50
C LEU A 60 0.01 -2.38 -10.86
N VAL A 61 0.86 -1.50 -11.41
CA VAL A 61 0.97 -0.10 -10.95
C VAL A 61 -0.36 0.62 -11.10
N VAL A 62 -0.99 0.52 -12.29
CA VAL A 62 -2.29 1.14 -12.56
C VAL A 62 -3.37 0.60 -11.62
N LEU A 63 -3.45 -0.71 -11.44
CA LEU A 63 -4.40 -1.33 -10.51
C LEU A 63 -4.17 -0.83 -9.07
N ASN A 64 -2.92 -0.67 -8.67
CA ASN A 64 -2.59 -0.21 -7.33
C ASN A 64 -2.95 1.27 -7.13
N ILE A 65 -2.72 2.13 -8.14
CA ILE A 65 -3.17 3.53 -8.14
C ILE A 65 -4.69 3.61 -7.99
N ILE A 66 -5.42 2.75 -8.71
CA ILE A 66 -6.88 2.71 -8.66
C ILE A 66 -7.38 2.23 -7.29
N ARG A 67 -6.70 1.27 -6.68
CA ARG A 67 -7.09 0.64 -5.40
C ARG A 67 -6.52 1.35 -4.17
N SER A 68 -5.60 2.31 -4.34
CA SER A 68 -4.89 2.93 -3.20
C SER A 68 -5.87 3.48 -2.16
N PRO A 69 -5.97 2.86 -0.98
CA PRO A 69 -6.82 3.37 0.09
C PRO A 69 -6.16 4.57 0.75
N MET A 70 -6.93 5.60 1.03
CA MET A 70 -6.54 6.71 1.89
C MET A 70 -7.28 6.60 3.21
N ILE A 71 -6.60 6.88 4.31
CA ILE A 71 -7.22 6.99 5.62
C ILE A 71 -7.17 8.47 6.02
N ILE A 72 -8.35 9.03 6.24
CA ILE A 72 -8.52 10.40 6.67
C ILE A 72 -9.09 10.37 8.09
N LEU A 73 -8.32 10.89 9.04
CA LEU A 73 -8.76 11.02 10.43
C LEU A 73 -9.37 12.40 10.62
N LYS A 74 -10.68 12.44 10.88
CA LYS A 74 -11.44 13.62 11.28
C LYS A 74 -11.68 13.57 12.79
N GLY A 75 -12.13 14.68 13.37
CA GLY A 75 -12.27 14.80 14.84
C GLY A 75 -13.20 13.76 15.49
N ASP A 76 -14.20 13.26 14.76
CA ASP A 76 -15.27 12.38 15.22
C ASP A 76 -15.35 11.04 14.46
N ARG A 77 -14.64 10.92 13.33
CA ARG A 77 -14.75 9.78 12.41
C ARG A 77 -13.45 9.44 11.71
N ILE A 78 -13.39 8.22 11.21
CA ILE A 78 -12.34 7.73 10.29
C ILE A 78 -12.99 7.55 8.93
N THR A 79 -12.50 8.27 7.93
CA THR A 79 -12.94 8.11 6.55
C THR A 79 -11.95 7.24 5.80
N PHE A 80 -12.41 6.09 5.32
CA PHE A 80 -11.68 5.23 4.39
C PHE A 80 -12.10 5.62 2.98
N ARG A 81 -11.22 6.32 2.28
CA ARG A 81 -11.48 6.76 0.91
C ARG A 81 -10.67 5.93 -0.06
N ASN A 82 -11.34 5.43 -1.08
CA ASN A 82 -10.71 4.87 -2.27
C ASN A 82 -11.35 5.50 -3.52
N ARG A 83 -10.84 5.19 -4.71
CA ARG A 83 -11.41 5.75 -5.95
C ARG A 83 -12.86 5.33 -6.22
N PHE A 84 -13.32 4.25 -5.61
CA PHE A 84 -14.67 3.69 -5.81
C PHE A 84 -15.69 4.18 -4.80
N GLY A 85 -15.27 4.92 -3.76
CA GLY A 85 -16.16 5.46 -2.75
C GLY A 85 -15.48 5.80 -1.45
N GLU A 86 -16.26 6.41 -0.57
CA GLU A 86 -15.88 6.77 0.79
C GLU A 86 -16.70 5.98 1.78
N ARG A 87 -16.07 5.61 2.86
CA ARG A 87 -16.73 4.95 3.97
C ARG A 87 -16.33 5.62 5.27
N ASP A 88 -17.29 6.21 5.93
CA ASP A 88 -17.11 6.79 7.25
C ASP A 88 -17.36 5.76 8.35
N VAL A 89 -16.54 5.81 9.37
CA VAL A 89 -16.65 5.02 10.60
C VAL A 89 -16.58 6.01 11.76
N LEU A 90 -17.67 6.21 12.47
CA LEU A 90 -17.70 7.06 13.66
C LEU A 90 -16.89 6.41 14.80
N PHE A 91 -16.26 7.23 15.62
CA PHE A 91 -15.53 6.73 16.80
C PHE A 91 -16.47 6.02 17.78
N SER A 92 -17.73 6.46 17.88
CA SER A 92 -18.78 5.82 18.67
C SER A 92 -19.14 4.40 18.22
N ASP A 93 -18.85 4.04 16.96
CA ASP A 93 -19.08 2.71 16.42
C ASP A 93 -17.90 1.76 16.65
N ILE A 94 -16.78 2.26 17.17
CA ILE A 94 -15.59 1.47 17.46
C ILE A 94 -15.74 0.82 18.83
N LEU A 95 -15.96 -0.50 18.84
CA LEU A 95 -16.05 -1.28 20.08
C LEU A 95 -14.69 -1.51 20.72
N SER A 96 -13.66 -1.77 19.93
CA SER A 96 -12.31 -1.96 20.43
C SER A 96 -11.24 -1.74 19.36
N VAL A 97 -10.11 -1.19 19.81
CA VAL A 97 -8.89 -1.00 19.00
C VAL A 97 -7.79 -1.89 19.58
N LYS A 98 -7.29 -2.85 18.81
CA LYS A 98 -6.16 -3.69 19.20
C LYS A 98 -4.99 -3.43 18.26
N ILE A 99 -3.84 -3.07 18.80
CA ILE A 99 -2.60 -2.85 18.04
C ILE A 99 -1.68 -4.03 18.33
N GLY A 100 -1.43 -4.85 17.30
CA GLY A 100 -0.57 -6.02 17.38
C GLY A 100 0.72 -5.82 16.60
N ARG A 101 1.80 -6.46 17.05
CA ARG A 101 3.06 -6.57 16.32
C ARG A 101 3.10 -7.97 15.69
N ARG A 102 3.35 -8.06 14.38
CA ARG A 102 3.62 -9.34 13.73
C ARG A 102 5.08 -9.33 13.27
N ARG A 103 5.92 -10.17 13.87
CA ARG A 103 7.27 -10.44 13.39
C ARG A 103 7.19 -11.32 12.14
N LYS A 104 7.82 -10.93 11.05
CA LYS A 104 8.11 -11.81 9.94
C LYS A 104 9.45 -12.48 10.24
N ARG A 105 9.53 -13.80 10.13
CA ARG A 105 10.60 -14.66 10.67
C ARG A 105 12.00 -14.37 10.11
N GLU A 106 12.14 -13.65 9.00
CA GLU A 106 13.39 -13.48 8.26
C GLU A 106 13.86 -12.03 8.05
N GLU A 107 13.05 -11.04 8.45
CA GLU A 107 13.44 -9.63 8.33
C GLU A 107 13.09 -8.89 9.62
N GLU A 108 13.98 -7.98 10.05
CA GLU A 108 13.76 -7.11 11.22
C GLU A 108 12.52 -6.20 11.12
N MET A 109 11.76 -6.28 10.05
CA MET A 109 10.55 -5.49 9.87
C MET A 109 9.40 -5.99 10.74
N THR A 110 9.15 -5.26 11.81
CA THR A 110 7.97 -5.46 12.67
C THR A 110 6.76 -4.79 12.01
N TYR A 111 5.86 -5.60 11.42
CA TYR A 111 4.59 -5.08 10.92
C TYR A 111 3.66 -4.76 12.09
N ARG A 112 3.23 -3.51 12.17
CA ARG A 112 2.21 -3.09 13.14
C ARG A 112 0.83 -3.17 12.49
N ILE A 113 -0.04 -4.00 13.06
CA ILE A 113 -1.39 -4.23 12.57
C ILE A 113 -2.38 -3.61 13.55
N ILE A 114 -3.23 -2.72 13.05
CA ILE A 114 -4.34 -2.13 13.79
C ILE A 114 -5.57 -2.96 13.47
N LYS A 115 -6.23 -3.50 14.50
CA LYS A 115 -7.48 -4.27 14.38
C LYS A 115 -8.59 -3.46 15.03
N LEU A 116 -9.60 -3.09 14.24
CA LEU A 116 -10.79 -2.36 14.69
C LEU A 116 -11.97 -3.31 14.73
N LYS A 117 -12.64 -3.42 15.88
CA LYS A 117 -13.93 -4.08 16.01
C LYS A 117 -15.02 -3.03 15.99
N LEU A 118 -15.93 -3.12 15.03
CA LEU A 118 -17.02 -2.18 14.83
C LEU A 118 -18.35 -2.83 15.26
N LYS A 119 -19.30 -2.00 15.77
CA LYS A 119 -20.66 -2.44 16.16
C LYS A 119 -21.38 -3.15 15.01
N ASN A 120 -21.31 -2.60 13.80
CA ASN A 120 -22.07 -3.07 12.64
C ASN A 120 -21.31 -4.11 11.79
N ARG A 121 -20.19 -4.67 12.27
CA ARG A 121 -19.40 -5.65 11.52
C ARG A 121 -19.05 -6.86 12.37
N ARG A 122 -19.36 -8.04 11.84
CA ARG A 122 -18.91 -9.32 12.44
C ARG A 122 -17.39 -9.49 12.32
N LYS A 123 -16.79 -9.08 11.18
CA LYS A 123 -15.34 -9.20 10.94
C LYS A 123 -14.59 -7.94 11.37
N GLN A 124 -13.44 -8.12 12.03
CA GLN A 124 -12.56 -7.01 12.39
C GLN A 124 -11.93 -6.39 11.14
N LEU A 125 -11.90 -5.07 11.08
CA LEU A 125 -11.14 -4.33 10.08
C LEU A 125 -9.65 -4.39 10.47
N ARG A 126 -8.78 -4.80 9.53
CA ARG A 126 -7.33 -4.89 9.74
C ARG A 126 -6.64 -3.86 8.87
N ILE A 127 -5.84 -3.00 9.48
CA ILE A 127 -5.07 -1.96 8.82
C ILE A 127 -3.60 -2.24 9.11
N ARG A 128 -2.77 -2.36 8.06
CA ARG A 128 -1.33 -2.46 8.19
C ARG A 128 -0.76 -1.05 8.18
N ALA A 129 -0.25 -0.57 9.30
CA ALA A 129 0.24 0.79 9.40
C ALA A 129 1.43 1.07 8.48
N ASN A 130 2.25 0.04 8.20
CA ASN A 130 3.41 0.17 7.32
C ASN A 130 3.06 0.40 5.85
N ASP A 131 1.82 0.10 5.44
CA ASP A 131 1.36 0.31 4.06
C ASP A 131 1.01 1.79 3.81
N PHE A 132 1.04 2.64 4.84
CA PHE A 132 0.70 4.06 4.75
C PHE A 132 1.91 4.95 5.02
N GLU A 133 1.91 6.12 4.35
CA GLU A 133 2.83 7.20 4.68
C GLU A 133 2.62 7.58 6.15
N ARG A 134 3.74 7.80 6.87
CA ARG A 134 3.72 8.13 8.30
C ARG A 134 2.97 7.11 9.18
N GLY A 135 3.17 5.81 8.91
CA GLY A 135 2.51 4.73 9.65
C GLY A 135 2.69 4.81 11.18
N GLY A 136 3.79 5.41 11.67
CA GLY A 136 4.01 5.68 13.10
C GLY A 136 3.01 6.68 13.67
N GLU A 137 2.74 7.78 12.95
CA GLU A 137 1.73 8.78 13.34
C GLU A 137 0.34 8.17 13.36
N LEU A 138 0.03 7.37 12.34
CA LEU A 138 -1.25 6.65 12.25
C LEU A 138 -1.47 5.78 13.49
N ILE A 139 -0.45 5.07 13.96
CA ILE A 139 -0.53 4.25 15.17
C ILE A 139 -0.80 5.11 16.40
N ASN A 140 -0.10 6.24 16.54
CA ASN A 140 -0.27 7.13 17.68
C ASN A 140 -1.68 7.72 17.75
N GLU A 141 -2.28 8.06 16.60
CA GLU A 141 -3.66 8.52 16.54
C GLU A 141 -4.65 7.41 16.96
N PHE A 142 -4.43 6.17 16.51
CA PHE A 142 -5.26 5.04 16.94
C PHE A 142 -5.08 4.68 18.42
N LEU A 143 -3.91 4.97 19.01
CA LEU A 143 -3.71 4.85 20.47
C LEU A 143 -4.53 5.88 21.25
N LYS A 144 -4.59 7.12 20.76
CA LYS A 144 -5.45 8.17 21.35
C LYS A 144 -6.92 7.80 21.30
N ILE A 145 -7.40 7.33 20.13
CA ILE A 145 -8.78 6.85 19.95
C ILE A 145 -9.08 5.69 20.91
N LYS A 146 -8.12 4.78 21.11
CA LYS A 146 -8.26 3.68 22.07
C LYS A 146 -8.43 4.19 23.51
N GLN A 147 -7.65 5.18 23.92
CA GLN A 147 -7.75 5.77 25.27
C GLN A 147 -9.10 6.47 25.48
N GLN A 148 -9.57 7.22 24.49
CA GLN A 148 -10.88 7.87 24.54
C GLN A 148 -12.02 6.87 24.65
N SER A 149 -11.99 5.78 23.84
CA SER A 149 -13.03 4.75 23.86
C SER A 149 -13.05 3.90 25.14
N GLN A 150 -11.96 3.88 25.91
CA GLN A 150 -11.88 3.19 27.20
C GLN A 150 -12.28 4.12 28.36
N GLY A 151 -12.02 5.42 28.26
CA GLY A 151 -12.44 6.42 29.27
C GLY A 151 -13.93 6.65 29.35
N GLU A 152 -14.69 6.42 28.26
CA GLU A 152 -16.15 6.53 28.24
C GLU A 152 -16.87 5.29 28.83
N LYS A 153 -16.15 4.23 29.17
CA LYS A 153 -16.72 2.98 29.72
C LYS A 153 -16.44 2.82 31.21
N SER A 154 -15.81 3.80 31.84
CA SER A 154 -15.60 3.87 33.29
C SER A 154 -16.51 4.91 33.91
#